data_6a16f42a5501da7809f40b82bafc7eaf
#
_entry.id   6a16f42a5501da7809f40b82bafc7eaf
#
_cell.length_a   1.000
_cell.length_b   1.000
_cell.length_c   1.000
_cell.angle_alpha   90.00
_cell.angle_beta   90.00
_cell.angle_gamma   90.00
#
_symmetry.space_group_name_H-M   'P 1'
#
loop_
_entity.id
_entity.type
_entity.pdbx_description
1 polymer ?
#
loop_
_entity_poly.entity_id
_entity_poly.type
_entity_poly.pdbx_seq_one_letter_code
_entity_poly.pdbx_strand_id
1 'polypeptide(L)'
;MKKCFSFLLTLLVLLAMPVSAFAADDVFTPAQKAYYKNLGLQGTTVNVYNWGEYISEGQEGAMNTVKEFERLTGAKVNYTNFESNENMYSKLSGGGVSYDVIIPSDYMIQRLLEEDMLLPLDYGNIPNYDKYIAPDCKGLYFDPQQKYTVCYNIGTTVLIYNKKLVKEAPKSWSVLWDEQYRDKVLMFNNSRDAFALAQFMLGQDLNTTSEEDWNAAAELLAKQKDAVRPVYVMDEVFNLMESGEYAFATYYAGDYILMQDNNPDLACCFPEEGVNLFYDAMCVPKCTQNKKGAEAFINFMQEPQVALANQEYIYYASPNLAVRQNEDNSLYGNPVVYPKVWPKGQYFYNLPQNILELQNDLWARVKSGQLSADGKAQDRRIYWASGAVGAAAVLAVSARLIHKARKNKEQNLRDLY
;
A
#
# COMPACT_ATOMS: atom_id res chain seq x y z
N MET A 1 8.65 12.45 84.08
CA MET A 1 9.40 12.06 82.91
C MET A 1 8.43 12.02 81.72
N LYS A 2 8.27 13.13 81.00
CA LYS A 2 7.41 13.25 79.85
C LYS A 2 8.31 13.59 78.68
N LYS A 3 8.43 12.73 77.66
CA LYS A 3 9.20 12.95 76.46
C LYS A 3 8.26 13.67 75.45
N CYS A 4 8.64 14.90 75.11
CA CYS A 4 8.06 15.69 74.01
C CYS A 4 8.53 15.12 72.71
N PHE A 5 7.63 14.70 71.85
CA PHE A 5 7.89 14.39 70.43
C PHE A 5 7.65 15.68 69.63
N SER A 6 8.71 16.24 69.08
CA SER A 6 8.65 17.38 68.19
C SER A 6 8.47 16.82 66.76
N PHE A 7 7.32 17.13 66.14
CA PHE A 7 7.05 16.75 64.75
C PHE A 7 7.57 17.91 63.87
N LEU A 8 8.68 17.64 63.15
CA LEU A 8 9.21 18.55 62.18
C LEU A 8 8.47 18.38 60.88
N LEU A 9 7.61 19.32 60.53
CA LEU A 9 6.87 19.38 59.28
C LEU A 9 7.78 19.92 58.22
N THR A 10 8.42 19.07 57.41
CA THR A 10 9.20 19.49 56.26
C THR A 10 8.27 19.80 55.11
N LEU A 11 8.07 21.07 54.82
CA LEU A 11 7.31 21.57 53.68
C LEU A 11 8.11 21.35 52.40
N LEU A 12 7.78 20.30 51.65
CA LEU A 12 8.36 20.03 50.32
C LEU A 12 7.67 20.97 49.33
N VAL A 13 8.32 22.11 49.06
CA VAL A 13 7.93 22.98 47.94
C VAL A 13 8.40 22.30 46.67
N LEU A 14 7.49 21.54 46.00
CA LEU A 14 7.67 21.13 44.62
C LEU A 14 7.67 22.41 43.75
N LEU A 15 8.85 22.84 43.36
CA LEU A 15 9.02 23.75 42.23
C LEU A 15 8.51 23.04 40.99
N ALA A 16 7.27 23.31 40.61
CA ALA A 16 6.77 22.99 39.27
C ALA A 16 7.56 23.84 38.30
N MET A 17 8.70 23.32 37.82
CA MET A 17 9.30 23.90 36.61
C MET A 17 8.28 23.76 35.50
N PRO A 18 7.95 24.83 34.76
CA PRO A 18 7.17 24.65 33.55
C PRO A 18 8.02 23.73 32.67
N VAL A 19 7.47 22.53 32.37
CA VAL A 19 7.92 21.73 31.25
C VAL A 19 7.65 22.62 30.04
N SER A 20 8.66 23.35 29.62
CA SER A 20 8.66 23.97 28.30
C SER A 20 8.50 22.78 27.35
N ALA A 21 7.28 22.55 26.88
CA ALA A 21 7.08 21.75 25.70
C ALA A 21 7.97 22.43 24.65
N PHE A 22 9.11 21.79 24.33
CA PHE A 22 9.84 22.14 23.13
C PHE A 22 8.82 21.95 22.01
N ALA A 23 8.26 23.07 21.52
CA ALA A 23 7.56 23.06 20.27
C ALA A 23 8.56 22.46 19.28
N ALA A 24 8.26 21.30 18.72
CA ALA A 24 9.05 20.76 17.63
C ALA A 24 9.24 21.90 16.62
N ASP A 25 10.48 22.24 16.29
CA ASP A 25 10.77 23.34 15.38
C ASP A 25 9.91 23.15 14.14
N ASP A 26 9.12 24.18 13.80
CA ASP A 26 8.20 24.09 12.66
C ASP A 26 9.04 23.97 11.38
N VAL A 27 9.01 22.80 10.78
CA VAL A 27 9.84 22.43 9.62
C VAL A 27 9.52 23.24 8.35
N PHE A 28 8.42 24.02 8.36
CA PHE A 28 8.03 24.86 7.23
C PHE A 28 8.55 26.30 7.39
N THR A 29 9.16 26.81 6.33
CA THR A 29 9.60 28.19 6.26
C THR A 29 8.44 29.18 6.32
N PRO A 30 8.67 30.45 6.76
CA PRO A 30 7.63 31.47 6.71
C PRO A 30 7.03 31.68 5.32
N ALA A 31 7.82 31.51 4.25
CA ALA A 31 7.36 31.63 2.87
C ALA A 31 6.40 30.49 2.48
N GLN A 32 6.72 29.24 2.85
CA GLN A 32 5.84 28.09 2.62
C GLN A 32 4.52 28.26 3.39
N LYS A 33 4.57 28.63 4.65
CA LYS A 33 3.37 28.90 5.47
C LYS A 33 2.49 29.99 4.83
N ALA A 34 3.10 31.09 4.38
CA ALA A 34 2.37 32.16 3.70
C ALA A 34 1.77 31.68 2.38
N TYR A 35 2.49 30.88 1.60
CA TYR A 35 2.00 30.32 0.35
C TYR A 35 0.73 29.48 0.57
N TYR A 36 0.78 28.45 1.44
CA TYR A 36 -0.36 27.57 1.69
C TYR A 36 -1.56 28.29 2.32
N LYS A 37 -1.31 29.19 3.26
CA LYS A 37 -2.36 30.03 3.87
C LYS A 37 -3.10 30.89 2.85
N ASN A 38 -2.38 31.43 1.86
CA ASN A 38 -2.93 32.35 0.87
C ASN A 38 -3.64 31.63 -0.30
N LEU A 39 -3.63 30.30 -0.35
CA LEU A 39 -4.38 29.53 -1.35
C LEU A 39 -5.89 29.70 -1.27
N GLY A 40 -6.42 30.20 -0.13
CA GLY A 40 -7.87 30.40 0.04
C GLY A 40 -8.65 29.09 0.13
N LEU A 41 -8.07 28.07 0.73
CA LEU A 41 -8.70 26.75 0.91
C LEU A 41 -9.40 26.59 2.27
N GLN A 42 -9.38 27.61 3.11
CA GLN A 42 -9.98 27.54 4.44
C GLN A 42 -11.46 27.14 4.38
N GLY A 43 -11.83 26.14 5.16
CA GLY A 43 -13.18 25.61 5.22
C GLY A 43 -13.62 24.72 4.05
N THR A 44 -12.73 24.49 3.07
CA THR A 44 -12.97 23.50 2.01
C THR A 44 -12.56 22.10 2.46
N THR A 45 -12.99 21.09 1.70
CA THR A 45 -12.60 19.69 1.94
C THR A 45 -11.87 19.16 0.71
N VAL A 46 -10.80 18.37 0.94
CA VAL A 46 -10.09 17.59 -0.08
C VAL A 46 -10.27 16.11 0.24
N ASN A 47 -10.86 15.36 -0.68
CA ASN A 47 -11.08 13.92 -0.55
C ASN A 47 -9.94 13.17 -1.23
N VAL A 48 -9.11 12.48 -0.45
CA VAL A 48 -7.96 11.72 -0.93
C VAL A 48 -8.26 10.23 -0.85
N TYR A 49 -7.97 9.49 -1.92
CA TYR A 49 -8.14 8.04 -2.00
C TYR A 49 -6.82 7.40 -2.40
N ASN A 50 -6.18 6.71 -1.47
CA ASN A 50 -4.84 6.18 -1.59
C ASN A 50 -4.79 4.71 -1.13
N TRP A 51 -3.65 4.08 -1.28
CA TRP A 51 -3.34 2.76 -0.72
C TRP A 51 -3.33 2.78 0.81
N GLY A 52 -3.48 1.62 1.45
CA GLY A 52 -3.14 1.43 2.86
C GLY A 52 -1.64 1.62 3.09
N GLU A 53 -1.23 1.99 4.31
CA GLU A 53 0.17 2.16 4.73
C GLU A 53 1.04 2.98 3.75
N TYR A 54 0.47 4.01 3.09
CA TYR A 54 1.10 4.68 1.96
C TYR A 54 1.23 6.20 2.10
N ILE A 55 1.17 6.70 3.33
CA ILE A 55 1.41 8.11 3.71
C ILE A 55 1.83 8.17 5.18
N SER A 56 2.72 9.08 5.54
CA SER A 56 3.10 9.28 6.94
C SER A 56 1.94 9.87 7.76
N GLU A 57 1.48 9.12 8.76
CA GLU A 57 0.35 9.48 9.63
C GLU A 57 0.80 9.99 11.02
N GLY A 58 2.10 10.20 11.22
CA GLY A 58 2.68 10.76 12.45
C GLY A 58 2.99 9.73 13.52
N GLN A 59 3.25 8.47 13.13
CA GLN A 59 3.73 7.43 14.02
C GLN A 59 5.09 7.79 14.60
N GLU A 60 5.34 7.40 15.85
CA GLU A 60 6.62 7.57 16.54
C GLU A 60 7.21 9.01 16.53
N GLY A 61 6.34 10.01 16.38
CA GLY A 61 6.77 11.42 16.32
C GLY A 61 7.13 11.90 14.91
N ALA A 62 6.94 11.08 13.89
CA ALA A 62 7.05 11.50 12.49
C ALA A 62 6.00 12.56 12.11
N MET A 63 6.17 13.20 10.98
CA MET A 63 5.19 14.17 10.46
C MET A 63 3.88 13.47 10.11
N ASN A 64 2.75 13.99 10.61
CA ASN A 64 1.46 13.63 10.05
C ASN A 64 1.15 14.51 8.84
N THR A 65 1.35 13.96 7.65
CA THR A 65 1.23 14.68 6.38
C THR A 65 -0.14 15.33 6.20
N VAL A 66 -1.22 14.63 6.51
CA VAL A 66 -2.60 15.14 6.38
C VAL A 66 -2.82 16.31 7.33
N LYS A 67 -2.46 16.17 8.61
CA LYS A 67 -2.65 17.23 9.61
C LYS A 67 -1.82 18.47 9.30
N GLU A 68 -0.62 18.31 8.76
CA GLU A 68 0.23 19.45 8.38
C GLU A 68 -0.39 20.21 7.19
N PHE A 69 -0.92 19.52 6.19
CA PHE A 69 -1.66 20.17 5.11
C PHE A 69 -2.89 20.94 5.65
N GLU A 70 -3.68 20.32 6.52
CA GLU A 70 -4.83 20.97 7.17
C GLU A 70 -4.42 22.21 7.97
N ARG A 71 -3.34 22.09 8.74
CA ARG A 71 -2.78 23.20 9.56
C ARG A 71 -2.36 24.38 8.72
N LEU A 72 -1.69 24.14 7.59
CA LEU A 72 -1.15 25.20 6.74
C LEU A 72 -2.21 25.87 5.88
N THR A 73 -3.19 25.11 5.40
CA THR A 73 -4.20 25.61 4.44
C THR A 73 -5.52 25.99 5.07
N GLY A 74 -5.86 25.44 6.24
CA GLY A 74 -7.19 25.54 6.85
C GLY A 74 -8.26 24.70 6.12
N ALA A 75 -7.86 23.88 5.15
CA ALA A 75 -8.74 22.86 4.54
C ALA A 75 -8.91 21.68 5.48
N LYS A 76 -9.93 20.85 5.24
CA LYS A 76 -10.08 19.54 5.82
C LYS A 76 -9.72 18.47 4.80
N VAL A 77 -9.05 17.38 5.21
CA VAL A 77 -8.78 16.23 4.34
C VAL A 77 -9.58 15.03 4.80
N ASN A 78 -10.39 14.47 3.92
CA ASN A 78 -10.96 13.14 4.10
C ASN A 78 -10.07 12.12 3.40
N TYR A 79 -9.27 11.42 4.20
CA TYR A 79 -8.36 10.41 3.70
C TYR A 79 -9.00 9.02 3.81
N THR A 80 -9.02 8.28 2.72
CA THR A 80 -9.59 6.93 2.64
C THR A 80 -8.68 6.00 1.83
N ASN A 81 -8.76 4.70 2.09
CA ASN A 81 -7.88 3.71 1.49
C ASN A 81 -8.61 2.75 0.54
N PHE A 82 -7.86 2.22 -0.42
CA PHE A 82 -8.26 1.12 -1.27
C PHE A 82 -7.22 -0.02 -1.21
N GLU A 83 -7.67 -1.23 -1.48
CA GLU A 83 -6.85 -2.44 -1.38
C GLU A 83 -6.19 -2.83 -2.72
N SER A 84 -6.76 -2.38 -3.84
CA SER A 84 -6.23 -2.64 -5.18
C SER A 84 -6.68 -1.57 -6.19
N ASN A 85 -5.93 -1.43 -7.29
CA ASN A 85 -6.31 -0.57 -8.39
C ASN A 85 -7.69 -0.90 -8.94
N GLU A 86 -8.04 -2.18 -9.03
CA GLU A 86 -9.34 -2.67 -9.52
C GLU A 86 -10.47 -2.29 -8.57
N ASN A 87 -10.24 -2.35 -7.26
CA ASN A 87 -11.20 -1.91 -6.25
C ASN A 87 -11.45 -0.39 -6.35
N MET A 88 -10.38 0.40 -6.45
CA MET A 88 -10.43 1.85 -6.65
C MET A 88 -11.19 2.20 -7.94
N TYR A 89 -10.82 1.56 -9.07
CA TYR A 89 -11.48 1.76 -10.37
C TYR A 89 -12.97 1.41 -10.32
N SER A 90 -13.33 0.27 -9.75
CA SER A 90 -14.74 -0.15 -9.63
C SER A 90 -15.57 0.87 -8.88
N LYS A 91 -15.00 1.48 -7.84
CA LYS A 91 -15.67 2.50 -7.05
C LYS A 91 -15.82 3.84 -7.79
N LEU A 92 -14.81 4.22 -8.57
CA LEU A 92 -14.88 5.43 -9.41
C LEU A 92 -15.86 5.27 -10.57
N SER A 93 -15.79 4.14 -11.29
CA SER A 93 -16.64 3.86 -12.46
C SER A 93 -18.10 3.63 -12.08
N GLY A 94 -18.36 3.10 -10.87
CA GLY A 94 -19.72 2.94 -10.33
C GLY A 94 -20.43 4.26 -10.05
N GLY A 95 -19.70 5.38 -9.99
CA GLY A 95 -20.24 6.72 -9.72
C GLY A 95 -20.73 6.93 -8.30
N GLY A 96 -21.30 8.11 -8.03
CA GLY A 96 -21.84 8.45 -6.72
C GLY A 96 -20.79 8.78 -5.64
N VAL A 97 -19.50 8.83 -6.01
CA VAL A 97 -18.39 9.20 -5.14
C VAL A 97 -17.77 10.52 -5.60
N SER A 98 -17.15 11.23 -4.66
CA SER A 98 -16.37 12.43 -4.96
C SER A 98 -15.00 12.28 -4.34
N TYR A 99 -14.00 12.03 -5.18
CA TYR A 99 -12.60 12.06 -4.81
C TYR A 99 -11.92 13.21 -5.54
N ASP A 100 -10.98 13.87 -4.86
CA ASP A 100 -10.24 15.01 -5.41
C ASP A 100 -8.82 14.59 -5.82
N VAL A 101 -8.20 13.70 -5.05
CA VAL A 101 -6.90 13.10 -5.38
C VAL A 101 -7.00 11.58 -5.29
N ILE A 102 -6.49 10.90 -6.30
CA ILE A 102 -6.28 9.44 -6.29
C ILE A 102 -4.82 9.15 -6.61
N ILE A 103 -4.29 8.03 -6.08
CA ILE A 103 -2.88 7.65 -6.27
C ILE A 103 -2.78 6.22 -6.82
N PRO A 104 -3.19 5.97 -8.06
CA PRO A 104 -3.10 4.66 -8.70
C PRO A 104 -1.72 4.36 -9.28
N SER A 105 -1.52 3.09 -9.63
CA SER A 105 -0.35 2.64 -10.38
C SER A 105 -0.49 2.93 -11.89
N ASP A 106 0.62 2.91 -12.57
CA ASP A 106 0.84 3.26 -13.97
C ASP A 106 -0.17 2.68 -14.96
N TYR A 107 -0.40 1.36 -14.95
CA TYR A 107 -1.35 0.71 -15.86
C TYR A 107 -2.80 1.15 -15.63
N MET A 108 -3.14 1.43 -14.37
CA MET A 108 -4.47 1.93 -14.03
C MET A 108 -4.63 3.39 -14.45
N ILE A 109 -3.57 4.20 -14.38
CA ILE A 109 -3.58 5.56 -14.91
C ILE A 109 -3.84 5.52 -16.43
N GLN A 110 -3.19 4.62 -17.16
CA GLN A 110 -3.47 4.44 -18.60
C GLN A 110 -4.95 4.15 -18.84
N ARG A 111 -5.53 3.21 -18.09
CA ARG A 111 -6.94 2.88 -18.19
C ARG A 111 -7.84 4.10 -17.93
N LEU A 112 -7.59 4.82 -16.85
CA LEU A 112 -8.36 6.01 -16.49
C LEU A 112 -8.26 7.11 -17.56
N LEU A 113 -7.10 7.23 -18.23
CA LEU A 113 -6.91 8.16 -19.34
C LEU A 113 -7.65 7.72 -20.60
N GLU A 114 -7.58 6.44 -20.96
CA GLU A 114 -8.29 5.86 -22.12
C GLU A 114 -9.82 5.99 -21.97
N GLU A 115 -10.32 5.86 -20.74
CA GLU A 115 -11.74 6.00 -20.40
C GLU A 115 -12.15 7.45 -20.08
N ASP A 116 -11.25 8.42 -20.30
CA ASP A 116 -11.51 9.86 -20.10
C ASP A 116 -11.99 10.18 -18.66
N MET A 117 -11.42 9.53 -17.64
CA MET A 117 -11.82 9.67 -16.24
C MET A 117 -10.99 10.68 -15.44
N LEU A 118 -9.89 11.22 -15.99
CA LEU A 118 -9.02 12.17 -15.32
C LEU A 118 -9.18 13.59 -15.86
N LEU A 119 -8.91 14.59 -15.01
CA LEU A 119 -8.77 15.98 -15.38
C LEU A 119 -7.30 16.34 -15.60
N PRO A 120 -6.98 17.17 -16.61
CA PRO A 120 -5.63 17.69 -16.74
C PRO A 120 -5.28 18.58 -15.54
N LEU A 121 -4.04 18.48 -15.09
CA LEU A 121 -3.48 19.32 -14.03
C LEU A 121 -3.10 20.70 -14.57
N ASP A 122 -3.25 21.71 -13.72
CA ASP A 122 -2.61 23.02 -13.91
C ASP A 122 -1.30 23.05 -13.11
N TYR A 123 -0.18 22.79 -13.79
CA TYR A 123 1.14 22.79 -13.16
C TYR A 123 1.55 24.16 -12.60
N GLY A 124 0.88 25.26 -13.01
CA GLY A 124 1.02 26.56 -12.36
C GLY A 124 0.58 26.55 -10.89
N ASN A 125 -0.33 25.65 -10.52
CA ASN A 125 -0.75 25.42 -9.14
C ASN A 125 0.14 24.40 -8.41
N ILE A 126 1.10 23.78 -9.10
CA ILE A 126 1.99 22.72 -8.58
C ILE A 126 3.46 23.12 -8.81
N PRO A 127 3.93 24.27 -8.31
CA PRO A 127 5.29 24.78 -8.58
C PRO A 127 6.40 23.84 -8.09
N ASN A 128 6.14 22.98 -7.12
CA ASN A 128 7.10 21.98 -6.63
C ASN A 128 7.39 20.88 -7.65
N TYR A 129 6.50 20.68 -8.63
CA TYR A 129 6.73 19.74 -9.71
C TYR A 129 7.99 20.06 -10.50
N ASP A 130 8.10 21.28 -11.04
CA ASP A 130 9.27 21.69 -11.81
C ASP A 130 10.53 21.74 -10.97
N LYS A 131 10.38 22.13 -9.71
CA LYS A 131 11.48 22.38 -8.79
C LYS A 131 12.11 21.10 -8.25
N TYR A 132 11.29 20.08 -7.99
CA TYR A 132 11.75 18.93 -7.21
C TYR A 132 11.58 17.58 -7.92
N ILE A 133 10.64 17.43 -8.87
CA ILE A 133 10.47 16.12 -9.53
C ILE A 133 11.68 15.82 -10.43
N ALA A 134 12.26 14.65 -10.22
CA ALA A 134 13.41 14.17 -10.99
C ALA A 134 13.07 14.01 -12.48
N PRO A 135 14.03 14.27 -13.40
CA PRO A 135 13.78 14.17 -14.84
C PRO A 135 13.30 12.80 -15.30
N ASP A 136 13.77 11.72 -14.68
CA ASP A 136 13.37 10.33 -14.95
C ASP A 136 11.96 9.99 -14.46
N CYS A 137 11.33 10.90 -13.70
CA CYS A 137 9.95 10.81 -13.24
C CYS A 137 9.01 11.79 -13.97
N LYS A 138 9.48 12.38 -15.07
CA LYS A 138 8.72 13.30 -15.92
C LYS A 138 8.45 12.66 -17.29
N GLY A 139 7.26 12.93 -17.89
CA GLY A 139 6.91 12.38 -19.18
C GLY A 139 6.89 10.86 -19.23
N LEU A 140 6.40 10.23 -18.18
CA LEU A 140 6.33 8.79 -18.04
C LEU A 140 5.44 8.18 -19.14
N TYR A 141 5.68 6.93 -19.50
CA TYR A 141 5.06 6.25 -20.63
C TYR A 141 3.52 6.26 -20.62
N PHE A 142 2.90 6.35 -19.46
CA PHE A 142 1.46 6.43 -19.30
C PHE A 142 0.90 7.86 -19.43
N ASP A 143 1.73 8.90 -19.26
CA ASP A 143 1.39 10.32 -19.46
C ASP A 143 2.53 11.08 -20.18
N PRO A 144 2.89 10.70 -21.42
CA PRO A 144 4.07 11.22 -22.11
C PRO A 144 3.99 12.72 -22.43
N GLN A 145 2.80 13.29 -22.43
CA GLN A 145 2.59 14.72 -22.61
C GLN A 145 2.58 15.50 -21.30
N GLN A 146 2.69 14.79 -20.18
CA GLN A 146 2.76 15.37 -18.86
C GLN A 146 1.60 16.31 -18.53
N LYS A 147 0.38 15.80 -18.65
CA LYS A 147 -0.83 16.60 -18.45
C LYS A 147 -1.63 16.23 -17.21
N TYR A 148 -1.50 14.99 -16.73
CA TYR A 148 -2.48 14.43 -15.81
C TYR A 148 -1.90 13.95 -14.47
N THR A 149 -0.55 13.81 -14.38
CA THR A 149 0.05 13.07 -13.28
C THR A 149 1.24 13.76 -12.64
N VAL A 150 1.39 13.57 -11.33
CA VAL A 150 2.64 13.86 -10.61
C VAL A 150 3.09 12.57 -9.94
N CYS A 151 4.27 12.06 -10.32
CA CYS A 151 4.84 10.86 -9.74
C CYS A 151 4.89 10.96 -8.21
N TYR A 152 4.47 9.91 -7.52
CA TYR A 152 4.46 9.81 -6.08
C TYR A 152 5.56 8.88 -5.57
N ASN A 153 5.62 7.66 -6.11
CA ASN A 153 6.62 6.67 -5.76
C ASN A 153 7.05 5.83 -6.96
N ILE A 154 8.20 5.18 -6.80
CA ILE A 154 8.75 4.19 -7.74
C ILE A 154 9.01 2.93 -6.95
N GLY A 155 8.57 1.81 -7.46
CA GLY A 155 8.74 0.54 -6.77
C GLY A 155 9.02 -0.63 -7.70
N THR A 156 9.27 -1.76 -7.08
CA THR A 156 9.43 -3.05 -7.73
C THR A 156 8.98 -4.16 -6.80
N THR A 157 8.56 -5.28 -7.39
CA THR A 157 8.31 -6.50 -6.62
C THR A 157 9.62 -7.19 -6.27
N VAL A 158 9.64 -7.87 -5.13
CA VAL A 158 10.77 -8.66 -4.64
C VAL A 158 10.32 -10.02 -4.12
N LEU A 159 11.24 -10.97 -4.11
CA LEU A 159 11.09 -12.21 -3.36
C LEU A 159 11.70 -12.04 -1.98
N ILE A 160 10.86 -12.02 -0.95
CA ILE A 160 11.27 -11.94 0.46
C ILE A 160 11.46 -13.36 0.99
N TYR A 161 12.51 -13.58 1.77
CA TYR A 161 12.74 -14.87 2.40
C TYR A 161 13.27 -14.75 3.83
N ASN A 162 12.96 -15.75 4.65
CA ASN A 162 13.44 -15.85 6.02
C ASN A 162 14.72 -16.67 6.10
N LYS A 163 15.85 -16.07 6.46
CA LYS A 163 17.18 -16.70 6.55
C LYS A 163 17.25 -17.85 7.55
N LYS A 164 16.32 -17.93 8.52
CA LYS A 164 16.25 -19.06 9.45
C LYS A 164 15.61 -20.30 8.84
N LEU A 165 14.70 -20.12 7.88
CA LEU A 165 13.97 -21.21 7.23
C LEU A 165 14.57 -21.59 5.87
N VAL A 166 15.23 -20.64 5.22
CA VAL A 166 15.84 -20.78 3.89
C VAL A 166 17.34 -20.67 4.02
N LYS A 167 18.05 -21.78 3.75
CA LYS A 167 19.50 -21.86 3.98
C LYS A 167 20.32 -21.12 2.93
N GLU A 168 19.86 -21.13 1.68
CA GLU A 168 20.54 -20.49 0.55
C GLU A 168 19.66 -19.39 -0.02
N ALA A 169 20.24 -18.22 -0.28
CA ALA A 169 19.52 -17.10 -0.88
C ALA A 169 18.92 -17.50 -2.23
N PRO A 170 17.61 -17.36 -2.45
CA PRO A 170 16.97 -17.71 -3.70
C PRO A 170 17.41 -16.76 -4.82
N LYS A 171 17.35 -17.21 -6.07
CA LYS A 171 17.67 -16.43 -7.27
C LYS A 171 16.54 -16.43 -8.30
N SER A 172 15.51 -17.22 -8.05
CA SER A 172 14.44 -17.51 -9.00
C SER A 172 13.11 -17.54 -8.28
N TRP A 173 12.06 -17.12 -8.96
CA TRP A 173 10.67 -17.30 -8.49
C TRP A 173 10.29 -18.77 -8.30
N SER A 174 11.05 -19.72 -8.92
CA SER A 174 10.75 -21.16 -8.87
C SER A 174 10.64 -21.74 -7.46
N VAL A 175 11.32 -21.14 -6.47
CA VAL A 175 11.23 -21.57 -5.06
C VAL A 175 9.81 -21.51 -4.49
N LEU A 176 8.95 -20.66 -5.10
CA LEU A 176 7.54 -20.54 -4.72
C LEU A 176 6.69 -21.73 -5.17
N TRP A 177 7.25 -22.67 -5.93
CA TRP A 177 6.65 -23.95 -6.37
C TRP A 177 7.29 -25.16 -5.70
N ASP A 178 8.28 -24.96 -4.83
CA ASP A 178 8.99 -26.06 -4.18
C ASP A 178 8.18 -26.63 -3.02
N GLU A 179 7.76 -27.88 -3.13
CA GLU A 179 6.92 -28.58 -2.17
C GLU A 179 7.52 -28.65 -0.77
N GLN A 180 8.85 -28.50 -0.60
CA GLN A 180 9.49 -28.45 0.71
C GLN A 180 9.00 -27.28 1.57
N TYR A 181 8.48 -26.21 0.93
CA TYR A 181 7.94 -25.03 1.60
C TYR A 181 6.42 -25.00 1.67
N ARG A 182 5.79 -26.18 1.62
CA ARG A 182 4.33 -26.32 1.75
C ARG A 182 3.83 -25.65 3.02
N ASP A 183 2.75 -24.85 2.88
CA ASP A 183 2.17 -24.03 3.95
C ASP A 183 3.11 -22.92 4.50
N LYS A 184 4.20 -22.59 3.79
CA LYS A 184 5.21 -21.59 4.19
C LYS A 184 5.42 -20.48 3.18
N VAL A 185 4.51 -20.30 2.23
CA VAL A 185 4.58 -19.31 1.15
C VAL A 185 3.43 -18.33 1.26
N LEU A 186 3.73 -17.04 1.23
CA LEU A 186 2.77 -15.95 1.07
C LEU A 186 2.82 -15.44 -0.36
N MET A 187 1.65 -15.29 -0.99
CA MET A 187 1.51 -14.85 -2.37
C MET A 187 0.61 -13.61 -2.45
N PHE A 188 0.81 -12.80 -3.46
CA PHE A 188 -0.09 -11.69 -3.77
C PHE A 188 -1.54 -12.15 -3.89
N ASN A 189 -2.45 -11.45 -3.22
CA ASN A 189 -3.89 -11.55 -3.48
C ASN A 189 -4.32 -10.63 -4.64
N ASN A 190 -3.46 -9.74 -5.10
CA ASN A 190 -3.62 -8.96 -6.31
C ASN A 190 -3.39 -9.86 -7.53
N SER A 191 -4.38 -9.95 -8.42
CA SER A 191 -4.33 -10.85 -9.58
C SER A 191 -3.22 -10.48 -10.55
N ARG A 192 -3.00 -9.19 -10.81
CA ARG A 192 -2.02 -8.73 -11.78
C ARG A 192 -0.60 -9.15 -11.38
N ASP A 193 -0.22 -8.91 -10.12
CA ASP A 193 1.07 -9.30 -9.57
C ASP A 193 1.22 -10.82 -9.45
N ALA A 194 0.16 -11.53 -9.03
CA ALA A 194 0.21 -12.99 -8.95
C ALA A 194 0.46 -13.65 -10.31
N PHE A 195 -0.22 -13.19 -11.37
CA PHE A 195 0.01 -13.66 -12.73
C PHE A 195 1.40 -13.32 -13.24
N ALA A 196 1.93 -12.13 -12.91
CA ALA A 196 3.26 -11.70 -13.34
C ALA A 196 4.35 -12.70 -12.95
N LEU A 197 4.28 -13.29 -11.75
CA LEU A 197 5.26 -14.27 -11.30
C LEU A 197 5.25 -15.52 -12.18
N ALA A 198 4.06 -16.03 -12.53
CA ALA A 198 3.93 -17.16 -13.43
C ALA A 198 4.38 -16.81 -14.86
N GLN A 199 4.06 -15.62 -15.34
CA GLN A 199 4.47 -15.12 -16.65
C GLN A 199 6.00 -14.97 -16.73
N PHE A 200 6.67 -14.44 -15.70
CA PHE A 200 8.12 -14.42 -15.62
C PHE A 200 8.72 -15.81 -15.67
N MET A 201 8.16 -16.77 -14.92
CA MET A 201 8.61 -18.18 -14.95
C MET A 201 8.45 -18.83 -16.31
N LEU A 202 7.46 -18.42 -17.10
CA LEU A 202 7.20 -18.91 -18.46
C LEU A 202 7.93 -18.11 -19.53
N GLY A 203 8.65 -17.03 -19.15
CA GLY A 203 9.33 -16.13 -20.10
C GLY A 203 8.37 -15.31 -20.98
N GLN A 204 7.15 -15.06 -20.50
CA GLN A 204 6.11 -14.32 -21.21
C GLN A 204 6.24 -12.82 -20.98
N ASP A 205 5.63 -12.04 -21.88
CA ASP A 205 5.38 -10.62 -21.66
C ASP A 205 4.24 -10.44 -20.64
N LEU A 206 4.44 -9.57 -19.64
CA LEU A 206 3.41 -9.26 -18.64
C LEU A 206 2.16 -8.60 -19.25
N ASN A 207 2.29 -8.06 -20.44
CA ASN A 207 1.24 -7.34 -21.16
C ASN A 207 0.71 -8.12 -22.37
N THR A 208 0.99 -9.44 -22.41
CA THR A 208 0.51 -10.30 -23.49
C THR A 208 -1.00 -10.21 -23.66
N THR A 209 -1.47 -10.16 -24.90
CA THR A 209 -2.88 -10.26 -25.26
C THR A 209 -3.27 -11.66 -25.74
N SER A 210 -2.36 -12.62 -25.64
CA SER A 210 -2.58 -14.03 -25.96
C SER A 210 -3.36 -14.72 -24.84
N GLU A 211 -4.58 -15.20 -25.14
CA GLU A 211 -5.35 -16.02 -24.20
C GLU A 211 -4.61 -17.31 -23.81
N GLU A 212 -3.80 -17.86 -24.72
CA GLU A 212 -2.98 -19.07 -24.47
C GLU A 212 -1.95 -18.79 -23.36
N ASP A 213 -1.26 -17.65 -23.40
CA ASP A 213 -0.29 -17.25 -22.37
C ASP A 213 -0.96 -17.10 -20.99
N TRP A 214 -2.13 -16.45 -20.93
CA TRP A 214 -2.88 -16.30 -19.69
C TRP A 214 -3.35 -17.64 -19.12
N ASN A 215 -3.83 -18.56 -19.98
CA ASN A 215 -4.20 -19.91 -19.54
C ASN A 215 -2.98 -20.69 -19.03
N ALA A 216 -1.84 -20.63 -19.71
CA ALA A 216 -0.60 -21.29 -19.27
C ALA A 216 -0.12 -20.75 -17.91
N ALA A 217 -0.19 -19.43 -17.71
CA ALA A 217 0.15 -18.80 -16.42
C ALA A 217 -0.83 -19.25 -15.32
N ALA A 218 -2.12 -19.32 -15.61
CA ALA A 218 -3.14 -19.82 -14.67
C ALA A 218 -2.91 -21.27 -14.28
N GLU A 219 -2.56 -22.14 -15.23
CA GLU A 219 -2.21 -23.55 -14.96
C GLU A 219 -0.97 -23.65 -14.07
N LEU A 220 0.05 -22.79 -14.29
CA LEU A 220 1.24 -22.77 -13.44
C LEU A 220 0.89 -22.32 -12.02
N LEU A 221 0.04 -21.30 -11.84
CA LEU A 221 -0.45 -20.89 -10.53
C LEU A 221 -1.30 -21.96 -9.84
N ALA A 222 -2.10 -22.73 -10.59
CA ALA A 222 -2.84 -23.87 -10.07
C ALA A 222 -1.89 -24.96 -9.55
N LYS A 223 -0.81 -25.27 -10.30
CA LYS A 223 0.25 -26.20 -9.84
C LYS A 223 0.91 -25.70 -8.57
N GLN A 224 1.19 -24.40 -8.44
CA GLN A 224 1.72 -23.81 -7.22
C GLN A 224 0.78 -24.06 -6.04
N LYS A 225 -0.50 -23.80 -6.23
CA LYS A 225 -1.50 -23.99 -5.17
C LYS A 225 -1.54 -25.41 -4.67
N ASP A 226 -1.44 -26.40 -5.56
CA ASP A 226 -1.43 -27.83 -5.20
C ASP A 226 -0.11 -28.21 -4.51
N ALA A 227 1.02 -27.68 -4.98
CA ALA A 227 2.36 -27.98 -4.44
C ALA A 227 2.57 -27.38 -3.05
N VAL A 228 2.39 -26.06 -2.90
CA VAL A 228 2.80 -25.33 -1.69
C VAL A 228 1.66 -24.80 -0.85
N ARG A 229 0.41 -24.80 -1.35
CA ARG A 229 -0.78 -24.24 -0.67
C ARG A 229 -0.52 -22.84 -0.13
N PRO A 230 -0.21 -21.85 -0.98
CA PRO A 230 0.15 -20.53 -0.53
C PRO A 230 -1.02 -19.84 0.17
N VAL A 231 -0.70 -18.94 1.10
CA VAL A 231 -1.67 -18.00 1.64
C VAL A 231 -1.63 -16.74 0.80
N TYR A 232 -2.79 -16.34 0.25
CA TYR A 232 -2.92 -15.11 -0.52
C TYR A 232 -3.16 -13.93 0.40
N VAL A 233 -2.30 -12.92 0.34
CA VAL A 233 -2.26 -11.77 1.26
C VAL A 233 -2.08 -10.46 0.49
N MET A 234 -2.49 -9.38 1.13
CA MET A 234 -2.02 -8.02 0.89
C MET A 234 -1.33 -7.53 2.17
N ASP A 235 -1.81 -6.51 2.85
CA ASP A 235 -1.16 -5.93 4.04
C ASP A 235 -1.00 -6.91 5.22
N GLU A 236 -1.72 -8.04 5.23
CA GLU A 236 -1.49 -9.09 6.22
C GLU A 236 -0.07 -9.68 6.16
N VAL A 237 0.64 -9.49 5.04
CA VAL A 237 2.03 -9.94 4.84
C VAL A 237 2.95 -9.41 5.93
N PHE A 238 2.78 -8.17 6.39
CA PHE A 238 3.59 -7.57 7.42
C PHE A 238 3.64 -8.45 8.67
N ASN A 239 2.50 -8.64 9.31
CA ASN A 239 2.41 -9.44 10.53
C ASN A 239 2.86 -10.89 10.32
N LEU A 240 2.55 -11.49 9.16
CA LEU A 240 2.86 -12.89 8.89
C LEU A 240 4.35 -13.12 8.65
N MET A 241 5.04 -12.26 7.90
CA MET A 241 6.50 -12.36 7.71
C MET A 241 7.26 -11.97 8.95
N GLU A 242 6.83 -10.96 9.68
CA GLU A 242 7.45 -10.51 10.92
C GLU A 242 7.37 -11.58 12.02
N SER A 243 6.32 -12.41 12.01
CA SER A 243 6.21 -13.56 12.92
C SER A 243 7.35 -14.58 12.77
N GLY A 244 8.00 -14.63 11.60
CA GLY A 244 9.06 -15.58 11.27
C GLY A 244 8.57 -16.99 10.93
N GLU A 245 7.27 -17.22 10.80
CA GLU A 245 6.70 -18.55 10.53
C GLU A 245 6.73 -18.94 9.05
N TYR A 246 6.79 -17.96 8.13
CA TYR A 246 6.79 -18.17 6.70
C TYR A 246 8.20 -18.12 6.10
N ALA A 247 8.45 -18.97 5.12
CA ALA A 247 9.74 -19.06 4.45
C ALA A 247 9.89 -18.00 3.36
N PHE A 248 8.82 -17.77 2.60
CA PHE A 248 8.80 -16.84 1.46
C PHE A 248 7.56 -15.97 1.46
N ALA A 249 7.75 -14.75 0.97
CA ALA A 249 6.67 -13.89 0.54
C ALA A 249 7.02 -13.22 -0.79
N THR A 250 6.00 -12.94 -1.58
CA THR A 250 6.07 -12.05 -2.72
C THR A 250 5.45 -10.74 -2.31
N TYR A 251 6.22 -9.63 -2.37
CA TYR A 251 5.68 -8.31 -2.04
C TYR A 251 6.53 -7.21 -2.67
N TYR A 252 6.37 -5.98 -2.20
CA TYR A 252 7.04 -4.83 -2.78
C TYR A 252 8.30 -4.46 -2.00
N ALA A 253 9.27 -3.86 -2.70
CA ALA A 253 10.60 -3.60 -2.16
C ALA A 253 10.61 -2.64 -0.96
N GLY A 254 9.75 -1.62 -0.96
CA GLY A 254 9.63 -0.69 0.17
C GLY A 254 9.11 -1.39 1.42
N ASP A 255 8.02 -2.13 1.28
CA ASP A 255 7.40 -2.86 2.39
C ASP A 255 8.33 -3.93 2.99
N TYR A 256 9.18 -4.54 2.16
CA TYR A 256 10.22 -5.44 2.65
C TYR A 256 11.16 -4.74 3.66
N ILE A 257 11.55 -3.49 3.40
CA ILE A 257 12.44 -2.74 4.30
C ILE A 257 11.77 -2.58 5.68
N LEU A 258 10.50 -2.18 5.69
CA LEU A 258 9.73 -2.05 6.93
C LEU A 258 9.63 -3.39 7.68
N MET A 259 9.31 -4.48 6.97
CA MET A 259 9.27 -5.82 7.58
C MET A 259 10.64 -6.26 8.11
N GLN A 260 11.74 -5.89 7.43
CA GLN A 260 13.10 -6.23 7.85
C GLN A 260 13.50 -5.49 9.14
N ASP A 261 13.07 -4.25 9.33
CA ASP A 261 13.33 -3.49 10.55
C ASP A 261 12.70 -4.19 11.76
N ASN A 262 11.51 -4.79 11.60
CA ASN A 262 10.81 -5.54 12.64
C ASN A 262 11.32 -6.98 12.78
N ASN A 263 11.81 -7.60 11.70
CA ASN A 263 12.39 -8.94 11.72
C ASN A 263 13.71 -9.00 10.93
N PRO A 264 14.88 -8.83 11.58
CA PRO A 264 16.20 -8.84 10.92
C PRO A 264 16.57 -10.16 10.23
N ASP A 265 15.84 -11.24 10.46
CA ASP A 265 16.04 -12.51 9.78
C ASP A 265 15.50 -12.52 8.34
N LEU A 266 14.72 -11.51 7.96
CA LEU A 266 14.23 -11.35 6.60
C LEU A 266 15.36 -10.83 5.69
N ALA A 267 15.31 -11.28 4.45
CA ALA A 267 16.11 -10.77 3.34
C ALA A 267 15.27 -10.80 2.06
N CYS A 268 15.69 -10.08 1.03
CA CYS A 268 15.04 -10.14 -0.26
C CYS A 268 16.06 -10.38 -1.39
N CYS A 269 15.54 -10.76 -2.54
CA CYS A 269 16.27 -10.76 -3.79
C CYS A 269 15.38 -10.33 -4.95
N PHE A 270 16.06 -9.93 -6.04
CA PHE A 270 15.44 -9.72 -7.35
C PHE A 270 15.67 -10.99 -8.17
N PRO A 271 14.62 -11.79 -8.46
CA PRO A 271 14.77 -13.03 -9.25
C PRO A 271 15.28 -12.78 -10.67
N GLU A 272 16.07 -13.73 -11.18
CA GLU A 272 16.75 -13.64 -12.49
C GLU A 272 15.77 -13.60 -13.67
N GLU A 273 14.58 -14.13 -13.54
CA GLU A 273 13.52 -14.09 -14.56
C GLU A 273 13.02 -12.67 -14.80
N GLY A 274 12.98 -11.85 -13.76
CA GLY A 274 12.57 -10.47 -13.80
C GLY A 274 11.57 -10.14 -12.70
N VAL A 275 11.25 -8.84 -12.58
CA VAL A 275 10.34 -8.28 -11.59
C VAL A 275 9.39 -7.28 -12.24
N ASN A 276 8.22 -7.04 -11.64
CA ASN A 276 7.42 -5.89 -12.01
C ASN A 276 8.07 -4.61 -11.49
N LEU A 277 8.26 -3.64 -12.38
CA LEU A 277 8.62 -2.26 -12.07
C LEU A 277 7.36 -1.42 -12.18
N PHE A 278 7.17 -0.43 -11.30
CA PHE A 278 5.98 0.41 -11.34
C PHE A 278 6.23 1.84 -10.88
N TYR A 279 5.36 2.71 -11.33
CA TYR A 279 5.20 4.07 -10.83
C TYR A 279 3.79 4.24 -10.27
N ASP A 280 3.69 4.81 -9.09
CA ASP A 280 2.44 5.36 -8.61
C ASP A 280 2.45 6.86 -8.76
N ALA A 281 1.33 7.42 -9.18
CA ALA A 281 1.25 8.86 -9.40
C ALA A 281 -0.08 9.45 -8.91
N MET A 282 0.01 10.69 -8.43
CA MET A 282 -1.13 11.47 -7.99
C MET A 282 -1.87 12.04 -9.20
N CYS A 283 -3.19 11.80 -9.24
CA CYS A 283 -4.10 12.22 -10.30
C CYS A 283 -5.33 12.91 -9.72
N VAL A 284 -6.00 13.72 -10.55
CA VAL A 284 -7.29 14.35 -10.22
C VAL A 284 -8.39 13.70 -11.06
N PRO A 285 -9.30 12.93 -10.47
CA PRO A 285 -10.39 12.29 -11.21
C PRO A 285 -11.48 13.31 -11.59
N LYS A 286 -12.24 13.04 -12.66
CA LYS A 286 -13.34 13.92 -13.12
C LYS A 286 -14.48 14.07 -12.11
N CYS A 287 -14.62 13.19 -11.15
CA CYS A 287 -15.61 13.30 -10.07
C CYS A 287 -15.24 14.34 -9.00
N THR A 288 -14.07 15.00 -9.12
CA THR A 288 -13.63 16.01 -8.15
C THR A 288 -14.62 17.17 -8.05
N GLN A 289 -14.77 17.66 -6.83
CA GLN A 289 -15.50 18.90 -6.51
C GLN A 289 -14.57 20.02 -6.06
N ASN A 290 -13.26 19.72 -5.89
CA ASN A 290 -12.28 20.68 -5.40
C ASN A 290 -10.91 20.51 -6.10
N LYS A 291 -10.87 20.73 -7.41
CA LYS A 291 -9.63 20.63 -8.21
C LYS A 291 -8.50 21.49 -7.65
N LYS A 292 -8.80 22.71 -7.19
CA LYS A 292 -7.81 23.61 -6.60
C LYS A 292 -7.20 23.02 -5.32
N GLY A 293 -8.01 22.45 -4.45
CA GLY A 293 -7.57 21.77 -3.24
C GLY A 293 -6.74 20.53 -3.57
N ALA A 294 -7.14 19.77 -4.61
CA ALA A 294 -6.40 18.62 -5.09
C ALA A 294 -4.99 18.99 -5.58
N GLU A 295 -4.87 19.99 -6.44
CA GLU A 295 -3.58 20.47 -6.95
C GLU A 295 -2.69 21.04 -5.83
N ALA A 296 -3.30 21.72 -4.86
CA ALA A 296 -2.57 22.20 -3.67
C ALA A 296 -2.05 21.04 -2.80
N PHE A 297 -2.84 19.97 -2.64
CA PHE A 297 -2.41 18.77 -1.92
C PHE A 297 -1.27 18.06 -2.68
N ILE A 298 -1.40 17.90 -3.99
CA ILE A 298 -0.34 17.33 -4.86
C ILE A 298 0.95 18.15 -4.74
N ASN A 299 0.86 19.49 -4.78
CA ASN A 299 2.02 20.36 -4.58
C ASN A 299 2.64 20.19 -3.19
N PHE A 300 1.81 20.08 -2.16
CA PHE A 300 2.26 19.90 -0.78
C PHE A 300 3.02 18.58 -0.58
N MET A 301 2.55 17.50 -1.20
CA MET A 301 3.21 16.20 -1.17
C MET A 301 4.63 16.25 -1.74
N GLN A 302 4.95 17.25 -2.55
CA GLN A 302 6.29 17.46 -3.13
C GLN A 302 7.14 18.49 -2.37
N GLU A 303 6.68 19.02 -1.24
CA GLU A 303 7.59 19.76 -0.34
C GLU A 303 8.69 18.80 0.17
N PRO A 304 9.98 19.17 0.13
CA PRO A 304 11.07 18.26 0.47
C PRO A 304 10.90 17.57 1.83
N GLN A 305 10.50 18.31 2.86
CA GLN A 305 10.29 17.77 4.19
C GLN A 305 9.08 16.82 4.27
N VAL A 306 8.05 17.06 3.46
CA VAL A 306 6.88 16.18 3.37
C VAL A 306 7.20 14.90 2.59
N ALA A 307 7.88 15.06 1.44
CA ALA A 307 8.33 13.93 0.64
C ALA A 307 9.32 13.04 1.39
N LEU A 308 10.21 13.64 2.20
CA LEU A 308 11.13 12.89 3.07
C LEU A 308 10.37 12.12 4.14
N ALA A 309 9.47 12.78 4.88
CA ALA A 309 8.68 12.13 5.92
C ALA A 309 7.83 10.97 5.38
N ASN A 310 7.25 11.13 4.18
CA ASN A 310 6.55 10.04 3.54
C ASN A 310 7.50 8.90 3.15
N GLN A 311 8.65 9.20 2.55
CA GLN A 311 9.61 8.17 2.18
C GLN A 311 10.14 7.39 3.39
N GLU A 312 10.47 8.06 4.48
CA GLU A 312 10.95 7.42 5.72
C GLU A 312 9.90 6.54 6.39
N TYR A 313 8.61 6.74 6.07
CA TYR A 313 7.53 5.91 6.55
C TYR A 313 7.22 4.74 5.60
N ILE A 314 7.16 5.00 4.28
CA ILE A 314 6.72 4.01 3.29
C ILE A 314 7.87 3.25 2.63
N TYR A 315 9.12 3.74 2.78
CA TYR A 315 10.36 3.12 2.29
C TYR A 315 10.48 2.96 0.76
N TYR A 316 9.65 3.64 -0.03
CA TYR A 316 9.73 3.58 -1.50
C TYR A 316 10.66 4.66 -2.06
N ALA A 317 11.15 4.43 -3.29
CA ALA A 317 11.98 5.42 -3.98
C ALA A 317 11.17 6.69 -4.30
N SER A 318 11.62 7.81 -3.77
CA SER A 318 10.98 9.11 -3.98
C SER A 318 11.28 9.67 -5.37
N PRO A 319 10.34 10.28 -6.06
CA PRO A 319 10.60 11.07 -7.26
C PRO A 319 11.24 12.42 -6.95
N ASN A 320 11.31 12.83 -5.69
CA ASN A 320 11.76 14.14 -5.26
C ASN A 320 13.29 14.22 -5.20
N LEU A 321 13.90 15.11 -5.99
CA LEU A 321 15.35 15.29 -6.06
C LEU A 321 15.98 15.67 -4.73
N ALA A 322 15.32 16.53 -3.94
CA ALA A 322 15.84 16.94 -2.65
C ALA A 322 15.92 15.76 -1.66
N VAL A 323 14.97 14.81 -1.76
CA VAL A 323 14.98 13.58 -0.96
C VAL A 323 16.04 12.60 -1.45
N ARG A 324 16.16 12.41 -2.78
CA ARG A 324 17.16 11.50 -3.38
C ARG A 324 18.60 11.93 -3.10
N GLN A 325 18.83 13.23 -2.97
CA GLN A 325 20.16 13.84 -2.75
C GLN A 325 20.46 14.08 -1.29
N ASN A 326 19.53 13.83 -0.39
CA ASN A 326 19.72 14.01 1.04
C ASN A 326 20.52 12.83 1.62
N GLU A 327 21.80 13.07 1.94
CA GLU A 327 22.68 12.06 2.54
C GLU A 327 22.28 11.68 3.98
N ASP A 328 21.50 12.52 4.67
CA ASP A 328 20.95 12.25 6.00
C ASP A 328 19.69 11.37 5.94
N ASN A 329 19.14 11.10 4.74
CA ASN A 329 18.01 10.22 4.54
C ASN A 329 18.41 8.77 4.87
N SER A 330 17.66 8.08 5.72
CA SER A 330 17.92 6.70 6.14
C SER A 330 18.00 5.70 4.95
N LEU A 331 17.37 6.04 3.83
CA LEU A 331 17.36 5.21 2.62
C LEU A 331 18.36 5.66 1.56
N TYR A 332 19.20 6.70 1.86
CA TYR A 332 20.20 7.17 0.91
C TYR A 332 21.17 6.05 0.53
N GLY A 333 21.25 5.74 -0.77
CA GLY A 333 22.10 4.69 -1.28
C GLY A 333 21.68 3.26 -0.92
N ASN A 334 20.50 3.05 -0.34
CA ASN A 334 19.97 1.71 -0.09
C ASN A 334 19.76 0.99 -1.43
N PRO A 335 20.42 -0.18 -1.68
CA PRO A 335 20.41 -0.83 -3.00
C PRO A 335 19.07 -1.48 -3.36
N VAL A 336 18.16 -1.66 -2.42
CA VAL A 336 16.81 -2.18 -2.65
C VAL A 336 15.89 -1.06 -3.13
N VAL A 337 16.01 0.13 -2.54
CA VAL A 337 15.19 1.32 -2.87
C VAL A 337 15.79 2.08 -4.06
N TYR A 338 17.10 2.28 -4.06
CA TYR A 338 17.85 3.01 -5.09
C TYR A 338 18.94 2.13 -5.70
N PRO A 339 18.59 1.09 -6.45
CA PRO A 339 19.59 0.23 -7.07
C PRO A 339 20.41 1.02 -8.10
N LYS A 340 21.74 0.82 -8.11
CA LYS A 340 22.62 1.45 -9.11
C LYS A 340 22.27 1.05 -10.54
N VAL A 341 21.77 -0.18 -10.69
CA VAL A 341 21.22 -0.73 -11.93
C VAL A 341 19.91 -1.39 -11.54
N TRP A 342 18.82 -0.94 -12.14
CA TRP A 342 17.52 -1.54 -11.91
C TRP A 342 17.54 -3.02 -12.30
N PRO A 343 16.86 -3.90 -11.55
CA PRO A 343 16.76 -5.31 -11.93
C PRO A 343 16.09 -5.44 -13.29
N LYS A 344 16.34 -6.58 -13.95
CA LYS A 344 15.56 -6.95 -15.14
C LYS A 344 14.08 -6.90 -14.77
N GLY A 345 13.29 -6.16 -15.52
CA GLY A 345 11.89 -5.98 -15.17
C GLY A 345 11.04 -5.52 -16.32
N GLN A 346 9.74 -5.53 -16.10
CA GLN A 346 8.73 -5.02 -17.03
C GLN A 346 7.73 -4.14 -16.27
N TYR A 347 7.17 -3.15 -16.95
CA TYR A 347 6.06 -2.36 -16.47
C TYR A 347 4.74 -3.00 -16.89
N PHE A 348 3.71 -2.82 -16.11
CA PHE A 348 2.36 -3.14 -16.54
C PHE A 348 1.81 -2.04 -17.46
N TYR A 349 1.06 -2.48 -18.48
CA TYR A 349 0.24 -1.62 -19.31
C TYR A 349 -1.24 -1.97 -19.12
N ASN A 350 -2.13 -1.05 -19.49
CA ASN A 350 -3.55 -1.38 -19.53
C ASN A 350 -3.80 -2.51 -20.54
N LEU A 351 -4.57 -3.48 -20.13
CA LEU A 351 -4.93 -4.63 -20.97
C LEU A 351 -6.27 -4.40 -21.66
N PRO A 352 -6.48 -4.97 -22.86
CA PRO A 352 -7.79 -4.98 -23.49
C PRO A 352 -8.85 -5.60 -22.58
N GLN A 353 -10.09 -5.12 -22.69
CA GLN A 353 -11.18 -5.52 -21.81
C GLN A 353 -11.41 -7.05 -21.77
N ASN A 354 -11.35 -7.71 -22.93
CA ASN A 354 -11.49 -9.16 -23.01
C ASN A 354 -10.39 -9.91 -22.22
N ILE A 355 -9.17 -9.38 -22.19
CA ILE A 355 -8.06 -9.96 -21.40
C ILE A 355 -8.24 -9.71 -19.91
N LEU A 356 -8.72 -8.51 -19.53
CA LEU A 356 -9.05 -8.21 -18.13
C LEU A 356 -10.16 -9.16 -17.61
N GLU A 357 -11.18 -9.41 -18.41
CA GLU A 357 -12.25 -10.36 -18.08
C GLU A 357 -11.72 -11.79 -17.95
N LEU A 358 -10.88 -12.22 -18.89
CA LEU A 358 -10.21 -13.53 -18.84
C LEU A 358 -9.33 -13.66 -17.60
N GLN A 359 -8.49 -12.68 -17.32
CA GLN A 359 -7.63 -12.66 -16.13
C GLN A 359 -8.44 -12.81 -14.84
N ASN A 360 -9.53 -12.06 -14.71
CA ASN A 360 -10.39 -12.10 -13.53
C ASN A 360 -11.06 -13.49 -13.36
N ASP A 361 -11.56 -14.09 -14.46
CA ASP A 361 -12.13 -15.44 -14.42
C ASP A 361 -11.08 -16.48 -14.02
N LEU A 362 -9.92 -16.46 -14.68
CA LEU A 362 -8.83 -17.37 -14.39
C LEU A 362 -8.34 -17.23 -12.94
N TRP A 363 -8.22 -16.01 -12.42
CA TRP A 363 -7.84 -15.77 -11.03
C TRP A 363 -8.83 -16.35 -10.04
N ALA A 364 -10.13 -16.14 -10.27
CA ALA A 364 -11.19 -16.73 -9.46
C ALA A 364 -11.11 -18.27 -9.48
N ARG A 365 -10.85 -18.87 -10.63
CA ARG A 365 -10.71 -20.34 -10.80
C ARG A 365 -9.44 -20.87 -10.13
N VAL A 366 -8.31 -20.17 -10.19
CA VAL A 366 -7.09 -20.52 -9.45
C VAL A 366 -7.37 -20.49 -7.95
N LYS A 367 -7.91 -19.40 -7.43
CA LYS A 367 -8.19 -19.27 -5.99
C LYS A 367 -9.20 -20.29 -5.48
N SER A 368 -10.24 -20.60 -6.24
CA SER A 368 -11.25 -21.60 -5.85
C SER A 368 -10.78 -23.04 -6.02
N GLY A 369 -9.63 -23.29 -6.69
CA GLY A 369 -9.17 -24.65 -7.00
C GLY A 369 -9.97 -25.33 -8.12
N GLN A 370 -10.70 -24.57 -8.94
CA GLN A 370 -11.42 -25.10 -10.12
C GLN A 370 -10.48 -25.39 -11.30
N LEU A 371 -9.29 -24.79 -11.30
CA LEU A 371 -8.17 -25.18 -12.13
C LEU A 371 -7.29 -26.11 -11.29
N SER A 372 -7.39 -27.43 -11.48
CA SER A 372 -6.44 -28.38 -10.88
C SER A 372 -5.38 -28.77 -11.90
N ALA A 373 -4.15 -29.08 -11.43
CA ALA A 373 -3.03 -29.49 -12.27
C ALA A 373 -3.33 -30.72 -13.17
N ASP A 374 -4.32 -31.51 -12.83
CA ASP A 374 -4.69 -32.73 -13.54
C ASP A 374 -5.83 -32.57 -14.57
N GLY A 375 -6.31 -31.34 -14.81
CA GLY A 375 -7.40 -31.06 -15.75
C GLY A 375 -8.76 -31.72 -15.40
N LYS A 376 -8.83 -32.33 -14.22
CA LYS A 376 -10.10 -32.94 -13.73
C LYS A 376 -10.84 -31.86 -12.95
N ALA A 377 -11.98 -31.44 -13.48
CA ALA A 377 -12.94 -30.63 -12.74
C ALA A 377 -13.24 -31.33 -11.41
N GLN A 378 -12.78 -30.79 -10.30
CA GLN A 378 -13.14 -31.31 -8.98
C GLN A 378 -14.66 -31.20 -8.81
N ASP A 379 -15.27 -32.32 -8.45
CA ASP A 379 -16.72 -32.48 -8.38
C ASP A 379 -17.33 -31.39 -7.47
N ARG A 380 -18.18 -30.53 -8.03
CA ARG A 380 -18.88 -29.43 -7.37
C ARG A 380 -19.58 -29.83 -6.05
N ARG A 381 -19.77 -31.10 -5.78
CA ARG A 381 -20.48 -31.62 -4.59
C ARG A 381 -19.71 -31.42 -3.28
N ILE A 382 -18.35 -31.35 -3.32
CA ILE A 382 -17.53 -31.16 -2.10
C ILE A 382 -17.60 -29.72 -1.61
N TYR A 383 -17.70 -28.71 -2.51
CA TYR A 383 -17.74 -27.31 -2.14
C TYR A 383 -19.07 -26.85 -1.53
N TRP A 384 -20.19 -27.44 -1.91
CA TRP A 384 -21.48 -27.14 -1.28
C TRP A 384 -21.54 -27.62 0.17
N ALA A 385 -20.86 -28.71 0.50
CA ALA A 385 -20.79 -29.23 1.85
C ALA A 385 -19.94 -28.35 2.77
N SER A 386 -18.79 -27.86 2.30
CA SER A 386 -17.91 -26.95 3.08
C SER A 386 -18.49 -25.54 3.21
N GLY A 387 -19.13 -24.99 2.17
CA GLY A 387 -19.86 -23.73 2.22
C GLY A 387 -21.03 -23.76 3.18
N ALA A 388 -21.78 -24.86 3.22
CA ALA A 388 -22.90 -25.05 4.15
C ALA A 388 -22.41 -25.13 5.61
N VAL A 389 -21.27 -25.77 5.88
CA VAL A 389 -20.67 -25.86 7.22
C VAL A 389 -20.15 -24.47 7.67
N GLY A 390 -19.52 -23.72 6.75
CA GLY A 390 -19.07 -22.35 7.04
C GLY A 390 -20.24 -21.39 7.34
N ALA A 391 -21.31 -21.45 6.55
CA ALA A 391 -22.51 -20.65 6.76
C ALA A 391 -23.22 -21.01 8.09
N ALA A 392 -23.28 -22.30 8.43
CA ALA A 392 -23.87 -22.76 9.70
C ALA A 392 -23.02 -22.30 10.91
N ALA A 393 -21.67 -22.28 10.79
CA ALA A 393 -20.79 -21.78 11.84
C ALA A 393 -20.95 -20.28 12.06
N VAL A 394 -21.03 -19.47 10.99
CA VAL A 394 -21.27 -18.02 11.06
C VAL A 394 -22.64 -17.73 11.70
N LEU A 395 -23.69 -18.46 11.31
CA LEU A 395 -25.02 -18.32 11.90
C LEU A 395 -25.05 -18.70 13.39
N ALA A 396 -24.32 -19.73 13.78
CA ALA A 396 -24.22 -20.15 15.19
C ALA A 396 -23.46 -19.12 16.05
N VAL A 397 -22.39 -18.52 15.53
CA VAL A 397 -21.64 -17.46 16.21
C VAL A 397 -22.50 -16.20 16.33
N SER A 398 -23.19 -15.80 15.25
CA SER A 398 -24.09 -14.65 15.25
C SER A 398 -25.25 -14.83 16.24
N ALA A 399 -25.85 -16.01 16.29
CA ALA A 399 -26.92 -16.34 17.24
C ALA A 399 -26.43 -16.27 18.71
N ARG A 400 -25.20 -16.75 18.99
CA ARG A 400 -24.60 -16.64 20.33
C ARG A 400 -24.31 -15.21 20.73
N LEU A 401 -23.85 -14.38 19.81
CA LEU A 401 -23.58 -12.95 20.07
C LEU A 401 -24.88 -12.19 20.34
N ILE A 402 -25.93 -12.45 19.57
CA ILE A 402 -27.28 -11.86 19.77
C ILE A 402 -27.85 -12.31 21.11
N HIS A 403 -27.74 -13.60 21.47
CA HIS A 403 -28.20 -14.12 22.75
C HIS A 403 -27.46 -13.49 23.94
N LYS A 404 -26.12 -13.36 23.83
CA LYS A 404 -25.28 -12.69 24.85
C LYS A 404 -25.63 -11.20 25.01
N ALA A 405 -25.87 -10.48 23.90
CA ALA A 405 -26.30 -9.09 23.93
C ALA A 405 -27.67 -8.90 24.58
N ARG A 406 -28.65 -9.80 24.32
CA ARG A 406 -29.96 -9.79 24.96
C ARG A 406 -29.84 -10.05 26.46
N LYS A 407 -29.07 -11.01 26.90
CA LYS A 407 -28.86 -11.35 28.31
C LYS A 407 -28.19 -10.20 29.09
N ASN A 408 -27.19 -9.55 28.48
CA ASN A 408 -26.57 -8.35 29.07
C ASN A 408 -27.57 -7.17 29.20
N LYS A 409 -28.44 -6.99 28.20
CA LYS A 409 -29.49 -5.93 28.25
C LYS A 409 -30.54 -6.20 29.33
N GLU A 410 -30.92 -7.46 29.54
CA GLU A 410 -31.83 -7.86 30.61
C GLU A 410 -31.21 -7.72 32.01
N GLN A 411 -29.89 -7.99 32.11
CA GLN A 411 -29.14 -7.83 33.37
C GLN A 411 -29.00 -6.35 33.75
N ASN A 412 -28.62 -5.50 32.78
CA ASN A 412 -28.55 -4.04 32.99
C ASN A 412 -29.93 -3.40 33.34
N LEU A 413 -31.04 -3.98 32.87
CA LEU A 413 -32.37 -3.54 33.23
C LEU A 413 -32.79 -3.98 34.63
N ARG A 414 -32.26 -5.12 35.15
CA ARG A 414 -32.50 -5.56 36.54
C ARG A 414 -31.67 -4.80 37.56
N ASP A 415 -30.51 -4.28 37.16
CA ASP A 415 -29.62 -3.50 38.02
C ASP A 415 -30.06 -2.00 38.09
N LEU A 416 -31.12 -1.60 37.36
CA LEU A 416 -31.69 -0.25 37.33
C LEU A 416 -33.03 -0.13 38.12
N TYR A 417 -33.52 -1.24 38.69
CA TYR A 417 -34.69 -1.34 39.57
C TYR A 417 -34.33 -2.15 40.83
#